data_6e0d89a8398b96a26e612e49168bfcfd
#
_entry.id   6e0d89a8398b96a26e612e49168bfcfd
#
_cell.length_a   1.000
_cell.length_b   1.000
_cell.length_c   1.000
_cell.angle_alpha   90.00
_cell.angle_beta   90.00
_cell.angle_gamma   90.00
#
_symmetry.space_group_name_H-M   'P 1'
#
loop_
_entity.id
_entity.type
_entity.pdbx_description
1 polymer ?
#
loop_
_entity_poly.entity_id
_entity_poly.type
_entity_poly.pdbx_seq_one_letter_code
_entity_poly.pdbx_strand_id
1 'polypeptide(L)'
;SSFESPRSPQAFQGQWNPKINFDIKTRSNKIQDDIYEVVLILTAEAQLEEQTAFLVEVHQAGLFLCKDFEDAQLEQLLATVCPNILFPYARESIDSFVVKGSFPALMLSPINFDALYAQKKESQAQQATEEGASESEPPASETVQ
;
A
#
# COMPACT_ATOMS: atom_id res chain seq x y z
N SER A 1 -3.72 -9.30 -10.66
CA SER A 1 -4.50 -8.05 -10.80
C SER A 1 -5.98 -8.34 -10.99
N SER A 2 -6.83 -7.43 -10.57
CA SER A 2 -8.28 -7.53 -10.76
C SER A 2 -8.88 -6.16 -11.09
N PHE A 3 -9.98 -6.19 -11.83
CA PHE A 3 -10.79 -5.02 -12.15
C PHE A 3 -12.27 -5.40 -12.06
N GLU A 4 -13.04 -4.59 -11.36
CA GLU A 4 -14.48 -4.78 -11.22
C GLU A 4 -15.21 -3.47 -11.47
N SER A 5 -16.34 -3.53 -12.19
CA SER A 5 -17.24 -2.41 -12.42
C SER A 5 -18.68 -2.84 -12.15
N PRO A 6 -19.12 -2.83 -10.87
CA PRO A 6 -20.41 -3.39 -10.49
C PRO A 6 -21.62 -2.63 -11.01
N ARG A 7 -21.44 -1.37 -11.47
CA ARG A 7 -22.51 -0.51 -11.99
C ARG A 7 -22.43 -0.22 -13.49
N SER A 8 -21.70 -1.04 -14.24
CA SER A 8 -21.73 -0.94 -15.69
C SER A 8 -23.05 -1.51 -16.23
N PRO A 9 -23.78 -0.83 -17.16
CA PRO A 9 -23.41 0.39 -17.86
C PRO A 9 -23.82 1.71 -17.18
N GLN A 10 -24.47 1.70 -16.02
CA GLN A 10 -24.97 2.91 -15.36
C GLN A 10 -23.86 3.92 -15.06
N ALA A 11 -22.64 3.44 -14.76
CA ALA A 11 -21.47 4.28 -14.50
C ALA A 11 -21.08 5.19 -15.68
N PHE A 12 -21.53 4.86 -16.92
CA PHE A 12 -21.26 5.65 -18.13
C PHE A 12 -22.33 6.72 -18.40
N GLN A 13 -23.38 6.77 -17.58
CA GLN A 13 -24.44 7.75 -17.68
C GLN A 13 -24.15 8.92 -16.74
N GLY A 14 -24.11 10.13 -17.27
CA GLY A 14 -23.85 11.33 -16.49
C GLY A 14 -22.41 11.83 -16.55
N GLN A 15 -22.10 12.82 -15.73
CA GLN A 15 -20.80 13.46 -15.70
C GLN A 15 -19.79 12.59 -14.95
N TRP A 16 -18.58 12.43 -15.53
CA TRP A 16 -17.46 11.76 -14.89
C TRP A 16 -16.75 12.70 -13.94
N ASN A 17 -17.05 12.59 -12.66
CA ASN A 17 -16.40 13.31 -11.57
C ASN A 17 -16.27 12.39 -10.34
N PRO A 18 -15.40 11.36 -10.42
CA PRO A 18 -15.31 10.36 -9.38
C PRO A 18 -14.49 10.84 -8.17
N LYS A 19 -14.83 10.31 -7.00
CA LYS A 19 -13.95 10.28 -5.85
C LYS A 19 -13.04 9.06 -5.95
N ILE A 20 -11.73 9.25 -5.92
CA ILE A 20 -10.75 8.18 -5.96
C ILE A 20 -10.25 7.88 -4.55
N ASN A 21 -10.42 6.64 -4.11
CA ASN A 21 -9.79 6.09 -2.91
C ASN A 21 -8.63 5.21 -3.35
N PHE A 22 -7.47 5.42 -2.76
CA PHE A 22 -6.25 4.74 -3.14
C PHE A 22 -5.55 4.15 -1.93
N ASP A 23 -5.15 2.88 -2.01
CA ASP A 23 -4.43 2.17 -0.97
C ASP A 23 -3.14 1.57 -1.52
N ILE A 24 -2.09 1.58 -0.71
CA ILE A 24 -0.76 1.11 -1.06
C ILE A 24 -0.27 0.18 0.04
N LYS A 25 0.14 -1.03 -0.36
CA LYS A 25 0.80 -1.98 0.53
C LYS A 25 2.06 -2.51 -0.13
N THR A 26 3.07 -2.78 0.67
CA THR A 26 4.31 -3.41 0.23
C THR A 26 4.63 -4.58 1.15
N ARG A 27 4.99 -5.70 0.57
CA ARG A 27 5.52 -6.84 1.33
C ARG A 27 6.79 -7.35 0.67
N SER A 28 7.66 -7.93 1.48
CA SER A 28 8.90 -8.54 1.03
C SER A 28 9.09 -9.92 1.62
N ASN A 29 9.77 -10.77 0.91
CA ASN A 29 10.04 -12.14 1.31
C ASN A 29 11.41 -12.59 0.80
N LYS A 30 12.23 -13.18 1.67
CA LYS A 30 13.51 -13.76 1.27
C LYS A 30 13.25 -15.08 0.53
N ILE A 31 13.74 -15.18 -0.71
CA ILE A 31 13.60 -16.37 -1.54
C ILE A 31 14.78 -17.34 -1.35
N GLN A 32 15.98 -16.77 -1.38
CA GLN A 32 17.25 -17.46 -1.13
C GLN A 32 18.30 -16.40 -0.72
N ASP A 33 19.53 -16.81 -0.49
CA ASP A 33 20.58 -15.88 -0.09
C ASP A 33 20.69 -14.71 -1.08
N ASP A 34 20.65 -13.50 -0.54
CA ASP A 34 20.73 -12.22 -1.24
C ASP A 34 19.58 -11.94 -2.25
N ILE A 35 18.63 -12.86 -2.43
CA ILE A 35 17.49 -12.70 -3.34
C ILE A 35 16.20 -12.49 -2.54
N TYR A 36 15.53 -11.37 -2.81
CA TYR A 36 14.26 -10.99 -2.17
C TYR A 36 13.20 -10.74 -3.22
N GLU A 37 12.00 -11.27 -2.94
CA GLU A 37 10.79 -10.87 -3.67
C GLU A 37 10.18 -9.66 -2.96
N VAL A 38 9.89 -8.61 -3.71
CA VAL A 38 9.10 -7.48 -3.24
C VAL A 38 7.82 -7.41 -4.05
N VAL A 39 6.69 -7.27 -3.38
CA VAL A 39 5.38 -7.14 -4.01
C VAL A 39 4.78 -5.80 -3.61
N LEU A 40 4.50 -4.97 -4.60
CA LEU A 40 3.76 -3.72 -4.45
C LEU A 40 2.29 -3.99 -4.79
N ILE A 41 1.40 -3.70 -3.85
CA ILE A 41 -0.04 -3.88 -3.98
C ILE A 41 -0.70 -2.51 -4.03
N LEU A 42 -1.30 -2.18 -5.16
CA LEU A 42 -2.04 -0.95 -5.35
C LEU A 42 -3.51 -1.27 -5.54
N THR A 43 -4.37 -0.61 -4.77
CA THR A 43 -5.82 -0.70 -4.90
C THR A 43 -6.38 0.69 -5.15
N ALA A 44 -7.15 0.84 -6.22
CA ALA A 44 -7.84 2.08 -6.54
C ALA A 44 -9.33 1.82 -6.73
N GLU A 45 -10.15 2.61 -6.07
CA GLU A 45 -11.60 2.60 -6.19
C GLU A 45 -12.08 3.97 -6.65
N ALA A 46 -12.89 3.98 -7.71
CA ALA A 46 -13.59 5.18 -8.17
C ALA A 46 -15.04 5.12 -7.72
N GLN A 47 -15.50 6.12 -7.01
CA GLN A 47 -16.88 6.25 -6.55
C GLN A 47 -17.58 7.42 -7.24
N LEU A 48 -18.80 7.16 -7.71
CA LEU A 48 -19.75 8.15 -8.19
C LEU A 48 -20.99 8.09 -7.30
N GLU A 49 -21.37 9.22 -6.71
CA GLU A 49 -22.58 9.31 -5.86
C GLU A 49 -22.59 8.23 -4.77
N GLU A 50 -21.45 8.05 -4.08
CA GLU A 50 -21.25 7.06 -3.01
C GLU A 50 -21.37 5.59 -3.44
N GLN A 51 -21.34 5.33 -4.75
CA GLN A 51 -21.37 3.98 -5.28
C GLN A 51 -20.12 3.70 -6.12
N THR A 52 -19.62 2.48 -6.04
CA THR A 52 -18.42 2.07 -6.77
C THR A 52 -18.68 2.04 -8.27
N ALA A 53 -17.98 2.90 -9.03
CA ALA A 53 -17.94 2.86 -10.47
C ALA A 53 -17.00 1.75 -10.96
N PHE A 54 -15.78 1.70 -10.40
CA PHE A 54 -14.86 0.58 -10.59
C PHE A 54 -13.96 0.39 -9.39
N LEU A 55 -13.42 -0.82 -9.27
CA LEU A 55 -12.38 -1.21 -8.33
C LEU A 55 -11.29 -1.94 -9.12
N VAL A 56 -10.05 -1.53 -8.96
CA VAL A 56 -8.88 -2.19 -9.56
C VAL A 56 -7.83 -2.47 -8.49
N GLU A 57 -7.29 -3.68 -8.50
CA GLU A 57 -6.19 -4.07 -7.65
C GLU A 57 -5.08 -4.70 -8.50
N VAL A 58 -3.85 -4.24 -8.29
CA VAL A 58 -2.66 -4.73 -8.99
C VAL A 58 -1.62 -5.16 -7.96
N HIS A 59 -1.12 -6.37 -8.11
CA HIS A 59 0.04 -6.89 -7.39
C HIS A 59 1.22 -6.95 -8.37
N GLN A 60 2.16 -6.06 -8.20
CA GLN A 60 3.38 -6.02 -9.01
C GLN A 60 4.53 -6.57 -8.20
N ALA A 61 5.08 -7.69 -8.63
CA ALA A 61 6.21 -8.34 -7.98
C ALA A 61 7.51 -8.12 -8.76
N GLY A 62 8.62 -8.15 -8.04
CA GLY A 62 9.96 -8.15 -8.60
C GLY A 62 10.93 -8.91 -7.71
N LEU A 63 11.95 -9.49 -8.31
CA LEU A 63 13.07 -10.11 -7.60
C LEU A 63 14.27 -9.15 -7.57
N PHE A 64 14.84 -8.99 -6.39
CA PHE A 64 15.93 -8.06 -6.14
C PHE A 64 17.11 -8.78 -5.52
N LEU A 65 18.31 -8.54 -6.09
CA LEU A 65 19.56 -8.98 -5.50
C LEU A 65 20.03 -7.90 -4.52
N CYS A 66 20.05 -8.22 -3.23
CA CYS A 66 20.44 -7.29 -2.16
C CYS A 66 21.56 -7.94 -1.34
N LYS A 67 22.79 -7.54 -1.60
CA LYS A 67 23.99 -8.13 -1.01
C LYS A 67 24.75 -7.11 -0.17
N ASP A 68 25.31 -7.56 0.95
CA ASP A 68 26.18 -6.77 1.83
C ASP A 68 25.50 -5.56 2.49
N PHE A 69 24.20 -5.68 2.81
CA PHE A 69 23.47 -4.69 3.60
C PHE A 69 23.33 -5.13 5.06
N GLU A 70 23.43 -4.17 5.97
CA GLU A 70 23.00 -4.38 7.35
C GLU A 70 21.47 -4.52 7.42
N ASP A 71 20.96 -5.19 8.47
CA ASP A 71 19.52 -5.52 8.58
C ASP A 71 18.62 -4.29 8.48
N ALA A 72 18.97 -3.19 9.16
CA ALA A 72 18.19 -1.94 9.11
C ALA A 72 18.21 -1.30 7.71
N GLN A 73 19.35 -1.33 7.03
CA GLN A 73 19.50 -0.82 5.65
C GLN A 73 18.71 -1.67 4.66
N LEU A 74 18.75 -2.99 4.82
CA LEU A 74 18.00 -3.93 3.98
C LEU A 74 16.49 -3.71 4.12
N GLU A 75 15.99 -3.58 5.34
CA GLU A 75 14.58 -3.30 5.61
C GLU A 75 14.12 -2.01 4.89
N GLN A 76 14.89 -0.94 5.01
CA GLN A 76 14.60 0.33 4.36
C GLN A 76 14.63 0.20 2.84
N LEU A 77 15.63 -0.47 2.26
CA LEU A 77 15.76 -0.70 0.83
C LEU A 77 14.55 -1.43 0.25
N LEU A 78 14.12 -2.51 0.91
CA LEU A 78 12.96 -3.31 0.50
C LEU A 78 11.63 -2.55 0.64
N ALA A 79 11.56 -1.56 1.53
CA ALA A 79 10.37 -0.77 1.75
C ALA A 79 10.31 0.52 0.91
N THR A 80 11.40 0.97 0.33
CA THR A 80 11.49 2.26 -0.39
C THR A 80 11.96 2.12 -1.82
N VAL A 81 13.20 1.72 -2.03
CA VAL A 81 13.81 1.65 -3.37
C VAL A 81 13.12 0.61 -4.24
N CYS A 82 12.91 -0.58 -3.71
CA CYS A 82 12.30 -1.68 -4.47
C CYS A 82 10.87 -1.37 -4.92
N PRO A 83 9.94 -0.94 -4.04
CA PRO A 83 8.61 -0.56 -4.50
C PRO A 83 8.61 0.66 -5.43
N ASN A 84 9.55 1.59 -5.28
CA ASN A 84 9.69 2.72 -6.19
C ASN A 84 10.06 2.28 -7.61
N ILE A 85 10.85 1.23 -7.76
CA ILE A 85 11.18 0.62 -9.06
C ILE A 85 9.95 -0.07 -9.66
N LEU A 86 9.12 -0.72 -8.83
CA LEU A 86 7.92 -1.44 -9.28
C LEU A 86 6.75 -0.53 -9.62
N PHE A 87 6.71 0.67 -9.05
CA PHE A 87 5.55 1.57 -9.15
C PHE A 87 5.17 1.93 -10.59
N PRO A 88 6.08 2.30 -11.51
CA PRO A 88 5.71 2.62 -12.88
C PRO A 88 5.00 1.47 -13.61
N TYR A 89 5.39 0.24 -13.35
CA TYR A 89 4.76 -0.95 -13.93
C TYR A 89 3.35 -1.17 -13.36
N ALA A 90 3.19 -1.02 -12.05
CA ALA A 90 1.90 -1.13 -11.39
C ALA A 90 0.94 -0.03 -11.85
N ARG A 91 1.41 1.20 -11.98
CA ARG A 91 0.63 2.33 -12.49
C ARG A 91 0.17 2.10 -13.92
N GLU A 92 1.05 1.64 -14.80
CA GLU A 92 0.71 1.30 -16.18
C GLU A 92 -0.39 0.23 -16.22
N SER A 93 -0.26 -0.82 -15.42
CA SER A 93 -1.26 -1.88 -15.34
C SER A 93 -2.63 -1.36 -14.88
N ILE A 94 -2.67 -0.50 -13.87
CA ILE A 94 -3.92 0.13 -13.41
C ILE A 94 -4.58 0.90 -14.55
N ASP A 95 -3.85 1.80 -15.22
CA ASP A 95 -4.39 2.61 -16.29
C ASP A 95 -4.83 1.76 -17.48
N SER A 96 -4.10 0.71 -17.80
CA SER A 96 -4.47 -0.24 -18.85
C SER A 96 -5.80 -0.93 -18.56
N PHE A 97 -6.03 -1.42 -17.35
CA PHE A 97 -7.30 -2.05 -16.96
C PHE A 97 -8.46 -1.05 -16.96
N VAL A 98 -8.24 0.13 -16.40
CA VAL A 98 -9.26 1.18 -16.31
C VAL A 98 -9.71 1.63 -17.71
N VAL A 99 -8.78 1.85 -18.63
CA VAL A 99 -9.08 2.23 -20.02
C VAL A 99 -9.77 1.10 -20.78
N LYS A 100 -9.34 -0.15 -20.60
CA LYS A 100 -10.01 -1.32 -21.16
C LYS A 100 -11.44 -1.50 -20.63
N GLY A 101 -11.68 -1.07 -19.39
CA GLY A 101 -13.00 -1.00 -18.79
C GLY A 101 -13.84 0.20 -19.29
N SER A 102 -13.35 0.97 -20.22
CA SER A 102 -14.00 2.15 -20.83
C SER A 102 -14.07 3.38 -19.91
N PHE A 103 -13.22 3.45 -18.90
CA PHE A 103 -13.08 4.63 -18.05
C PHE A 103 -11.83 5.45 -18.44
N PRO A 104 -11.79 6.75 -18.12
CA PRO A 104 -10.58 7.53 -18.28
C PRO A 104 -9.43 7.02 -17.40
N ALA A 105 -8.19 7.08 -17.89
CA ALA A 105 -7.02 6.73 -17.10
C ALA A 105 -6.93 7.58 -15.84
N LEU A 106 -6.49 6.98 -14.72
CA LEU A 106 -6.34 7.67 -13.44
C LEU A 106 -5.12 8.58 -13.40
N MET A 107 -4.06 8.22 -14.11
CA MET A 107 -2.79 8.96 -14.16
C MET A 107 -2.26 9.26 -12.77
N LEU A 108 -2.10 8.21 -11.95
CA LEU A 108 -1.67 8.32 -10.56
C LEU A 108 -0.36 9.10 -10.42
N SER A 109 -0.32 10.02 -9.45
CA SER A 109 0.89 10.76 -9.13
C SER A 109 1.97 9.86 -8.54
N PRO A 110 3.27 10.19 -8.73
CA PRO A 110 4.35 9.46 -8.07
C PRO A 110 4.16 9.39 -6.56
N ILE A 111 4.56 8.27 -5.97
CA ILE A 111 4.44 8.02 -4.53
C ILE A 111 5.81 8.25 -3.88
N ASN A 112 5.82 8.94 -2.75
CA ASN A 112 7.01 9.09 -1.92
C ASN A 112 7.08 7.91 -0.92
N PHE A 113 7.75 6.83 -1.30
CA PHE A 113 7.90 5.64 -0.45
C PHE A 113 8.78 5.90 0.78
N ASP A 114 9.73 6.82 0.71
CA ASP A 114 10.54 7.23 1.87
C ASP A 114 9.66 7.86 2.96
N ALA A 115 8.73 8.73 2.57
CA ALA A 115 7.79 9.35 3.49
C ALA A 115 6.83 8.32 4.11
N LEU A 116 6.33 7.35 3.33
CA LEU A 116 5.49 6.27 3.84
C LEU A 116 6.25 5.38 4.84
N TYR A 117 7.50 5.07 4.56
CA TYR A 117 8.34 4.30 5.46
C TYR A 117 8.59 5.04 6.77
N ALA A 118 8.90 6.34 6.72
CA ALA A 118 9.10 7.18 7.88
C ALA A 118 7.84 7.24 8.76
N GLN A 119 6.66 7.42 8.17
CA GLN A 119 5.38 7.41 8.88
C GLN A 119 5.10 6.06 9.56
N LYS A 120 5.38 4.96 8.88
CA LYS A 120 5.20 3.61 9.44
C LYS A 120 6.11 3.38 10.63
N LYS A 121 7.38 3.79 10.56
CA LYS A 121 8.34 3.68 11.67
C LYS A 121 7.92 4.53 12.87
N GLU A 122 7.44 5.74 12.64
CA GLU A 122 6.95 6.63 13.69
C GLU A 122 5.71 6.05 14.40
N SER A 123 4.76 5.51 13.65
CA SER A 123 3.57 4.84 14.19
C SER A 123 3.93 3.61 15.03
N GLN A 124 4.88 2.80 14.59
CA GLN A 124 5.36 1.64 15.33
C GLN A 124 6.06 2.04 16.64
N ALA A 125 6.85 3.11 16.63
CA ALA A 125 7.51 3.64 17.82
C ALA A 125 6.50 4.16 18.86
N GLN A 126 5.43 4.84 18.42
CA GLN A 126 4.37 5.32 19.29
C GLN A 126 3.59 4.17 19.93
N GLN A 127 3.22 3.14 19.16
CA GLN A 127 2.55 1.95 19.68
C GLN A 127 3.39 1.20 20.72
N ALA A 128 4.68 1.02 20.47
CA ALA A 128 5.59 0.38 21.42
C ALA A 128 5.71 1.17 22.74
N THR A 129 5.63 2.50 22.68
CA THR A 129 5.65 3.37 23.86
C THR A 129 4.36 3.24 24.66
N GLU A 130 3.21 3.16 24.02
CA GLU A 130 1.90 3.00 24.67
C GLU A 130 1.77 1.62 25.32
N GLU A 131 2.20 0.54 24.66
CA GLU A 131 2.21 -0.81 25.22
C GLU A 131 3.17 -0.91 26.42
N GLY A 132 4.36 -0.32 26.36
CA GLY A 132 5.31 -0.27 27.46
C GLY A 132 4.80 0.54 28.65
N ALA A 133 3.99 1.56 28.43
CA ALA A 133 3.37 2.35 29.50
C ALA A 133 2.22 1.61 30.21
N SER A 134 1.50 0.74 29.49
CA SER A 134 0.39 -0.05 30.06
C SER A 134 0.89 -1.22 30.93
N GLU A 135 2.09 -1.73 30.71
CA GLU A 135 2.71 -2.79 31.53
C GLU A 135 3.37 -2.27 32.80
N SER A 136 3.56 -0.96 32.95
CA SER A 136 4.25 -0.35 34.09
C SER A 136 3.34 0.15 35.21
N GLU A 137 2.04 -0.11 35.18
CA GLU A 137 1.13 0.24 36.25
C GLU A 137 1.21 -0.82 37.37
N PRO A 138 1.73 -0.48 38.57
CA PRO A 138 1.80 -1.45 39.66
C PRO A 138 0.40 -1.78 40.18
N PRO A 139 0.14 -3.03 40.56
CA PRO A 139 -1.16 -3.38 41.15
C PRO A 139 -1.40 -2.54 42.39
N ALA A 140 -2.60 -1.93 42.44
CA ALA A 140 -3.04 -1.18 43.61
C ALA A 140 -2.98 -2.07 44.83
N SER A 141 -2.16 -1.68 45.84
CA SER A 141 -2.10 -2.35 47.12
C SER A 141 -3.43 -2.13 47.85
N GLU A 142 -4.26 -3.15 47.93
CA GLU A 142 -5.36 -3.17 48.90
C GLU A 142 -4.79 -3.13 50.32
N THR A 143 -4.95 -1.97 50.94
CA THR A 143 -4.74 -1.89 52.39
C THR A 143 -6.00 -2.40 53.05
N VAL A 144 -5.96 -3.64 53.51
CA VAL A 144 -6.96 -4.17 54.42
C VAL A 144 -6.62 -3.70 55.81
N GLN A 145 -7.52 -2.93 56.37
CA GLN A 145 -7.56 -2.74 57.85
C GLN A 145 -8.40 -3.81 58.47
#